data_8b9c3ed760245d1037e97c30f920910b
#
_entry.id   8b9c3ed760245d1037e97c30f920910b
#
_cell.length_a   1.000
_cell.length_b   1.000
_cell.length_c   1.000
_cell.angle_alpha   90.00
_cell.angle_beta   90.00
_cell.angle_gamma   90.00
#
_symmetry.space_group_name_H-M   'P 1'
#
loop_
_entity.id
_entity.type
_entity.pdbx_description
1 polymer ?
#
loop_
_entity_poly.entity_id
_entity_poly.type
_entity_poly.pdbx_seq_one_letter_code
_entity_poly.pdbx_strand_id
1 'polypeptide(L)'
;MGYACSMGTIILSSGNKNPNVKKYCYPFTFALFHSGYTAVDGESLSVEDRIDFNRRVDHAIRDYVVSNTNITAQEYKEHERHQWYLTAKEMKEKGLIDVIIGEVDEDVKD
;
A
#
# COMPACT_ATOMS: atom_id res chain seq x y z
N MET A 1 15.26 -3.87 11.06
CA MET A 1 14.16 -2.96 10.69
C MET A 1 14.10 -2.83 9.18
N GLY A 2 12.93 -2.91 8.62
CA GLY A 2 12.72 -2.80 7.18
C GLY A 2 11.53 -1.92 6.84
N TYR A 3 11.43 -1.51 5.60
CA TYR A 3 10.32 -0.69 5.14
C TYR A 3 10.02 -0.93 3.66
N ALA A 4 8.77 -0.64 3.29
CA ALA A 4 8.32 -0.61 1.90
C ALA A 4 7.64 0.73 1.65
N CYS A 5 8.03 1.42 0.61
CA CYS A 5 7.53 2.74 0.29
C CYS A 5 7.05 2.82 -1.15
N SER A 6 6.02 3.62 -1.40
CA SER A 6 5.52 3.89 -2.75
C SER A 6 5.27 2.62 -3.56
N MET A 7 5.99 2.44 -4.65
CA MET A 7 5.85 1.27 -5.52
C MET A 7 6.20 -0.03 -4.79
N GLY A 8 7.12 0.00 -3.82
CA GLY A 8 7.41 -1.16 -2.98
C GLY A 8 6.19 -1.64 -2.21
N THR A 9 5.38 -0.73 -1.70
CA THR A 9 4.13 -1.07 -1.01
C THR A 9 3.12 -1.68 -1.98
N ILE A 10 3.05 -1.20 -3.22
CA ILE A 10 2.18 -1.76 -4.25
C ILE A 10 2.60 -3.21 -4.58
N ILE A 11 3.90 -3.43 -4.72
CA ILE A 11 4.44 -4.78 -4.96
C ILE A 11 4.13 -5.70 -3.78
N LEU A 12 4.26 -5.20 -2.55
CA LEU A 12 3.92 -5.95 -1.34
C LEU A 12 2.44 -6.35 -1.32
N SER A 13 1.57 -5.53 -1.89
CA SER A 13 0.14 -5.83 -1.99
C SER A 13 -0.17 -7.00 -2.94
N SER A 14 0.76 -7.33 -3.85
CA SER A 14 0.53 -8.37 -4.85
C SER A 14 0.50 -9.77 -4.23
N GLY A 15 -0.27 -10.66 -4.82
CA GLY A 15 -0.33 -12.05 -4.41
C GLY A 15 -1.08 -12.33 -3.11
N ASN A 16 -1.68 -11.34 -2.47
CA ASN A 16 -2.35 -11.52 -1.18
C ASN A 16 -3.55 -12.48 -1.25
N LYS A 17 -4.17 -12.60 -2.40
CA LYS A 17 -5.30 -13.52 -2.60
C LYS A 17 -4.86 -14.90 -3.06
N ASN A 18 -3.58 -15.13 -3.27
CA ASN A 18 -3.05 -16.41 -3.68
C ASN A 18 -2.71 -17.26 -2.45
N PRO A 19 -3.35 -18.42 -2.24
CA PRO A 19 -3.12 -19.25 -1.05
C PRO A 19 -1.71 -19.85 -1.01
N ASN A 20 -0.97 -19.84 -2.12
CA ASN A 20 0.39 -20.34 -2.18
C ASN A 20 1.42 -19.28 -1.84
N VAL A 21 1.00 -18.04 -1.60
CA VAL A 21 1.89 -16.93 -1.26
C VAL A 21 1.70 -16.56 0.20
N LYS A 22 2.80 -16.56 0.96
CA LYS A 22 2.83 -16.05 2.32
C LYS A 22 3.85 -14.93 2.44
N LYS A 23 3.48 -13.88 3.12
CA LYS A 23 4.32 -12.69 3.29
C LYS A 23 4.66 -12.51 4.76
N TYR A 24 5.92 -12.22 5.00
CA TYR A 24 6.47 -12.10 6.35
C TYR A 24 7.14 -10.75 6.53
N CYS A 25 7.11 -10.21 7.74
CA CYS A 25 7.93 -9.05 8.09
C CYS A 25 8.40 -9.17 9.53
N TYR A 26 9.37 -8.35 9.90
CA TYR A 26 9.82 -8.22 11.28
C TYR A 26 8.98 -7.17 12.03
N PRO A 27 8.97 -7.20 13.38
CA PRO A 27 8.07 -6.33 14.15
C PRO A 27 8.25 -4.83 13.94
N PHE A 28 9.45 -4.39 13.60
CA PHE A 28 9.75 -2.98 13.42
C PHE A 28 9.79 -2.55 11.95
N THR A 29 9.15 -3.33 11.09
CA THR A 29 8.96 -3.01 9.69
C THR A 29 7.75 -2.09 9.54
N PHE A 30 7.81 -1.19 8.58
CA PHE A 30 6.66 -0.35 8.25
C PHE A 30 6.51 -0.20 6.73
N ALA A 31 5.32 0.18 6.32
CA ALA A 31 5.02 0.49 4.91
C ALA A 31 4.51 1.91 4.79
N LEU A 32 4.68 2.49 3.63
CA LEU A 32 4.21 3.83 3.31
C LEU A 32 3.48 3.81 1.97
N PHE A 33 2.22 4.20 2.01
CA PHE A 33 1.49 4.60 0.81
C PHE A 33 1.50 6.11 0.68
N HIS A 34 1.73 6.60 -0.50
CA HIS A 34 1.55 8.02 -0.77
C HIS A 34 1.16 8.22 -2.23
N SER A 35 0.42 9.30 -2.47
CA SER A 35 0.06 9.70 -3.84
C SER A 35 1.32 10.07 -4.60
N GLY A 36 1.36 9.68 -5.87
CA GLY A 36 2.44 10.08 -6.74
C GLY A 36 2.48 11.59 -6.87
N TYR A 37 3.66 12.16 -6.79
CA TYR A 37 3.89 13.58 -7.08
C TYR A 37 4.31 13.70 -8.54
N THR A 38 3.59 14.55 -9.28
CA THR A 38 3.93 14.81 -10.67
C THR A 38 4.08 16.31 -10.88
N ALA A 39 5.27 16.73 -11.27
CA ALA A 39 5.50 18.06 -11.76
C ALA A 39 5.23 18.04 -13.26
N VAL A 40 4.25 18.82 -13.71
CA VAL A 40 3.88 18.85 -15.11
C VAL A 40 4.07 20.28 -15.62
N ASP A 41 4.86 20.41 -16.70
CA ASP A 41 5.12 21.68 -17.32
C ASP A 41 5.09 21.49 -18.85
N GLY A 42 4.85 22.54 -19.60
CA GLY A 42 4.75 22.50 -21.05
C GLY A 42 3.45 23.10 -21.56
N GLU A 43 3.07 22.75 -22.79
CA GLU A 43 1.83 23.24 -23.40
C GLU A 43 0.61 22.72 -22.66
N SER A 44 -0.43 23.55 -22.51
CA SER A 44 -1.60 23.22 -21.70
C SER A 44 -2.32 21.94 -22.12
N LEU A 45 -2.43 21.66 -23.42
CA LEU A 45 -3.04 20.40 -23.91
C LEU A 45 -2.24 19.19 -23.47
N SER A 46 -0.92 19.27 -23.55
CA SER A 46 -0.02 18.20 -23.11
C SER A 46 -0.08 18.00 -21.61
N VAL A 47 -0.23 19.09 -20.86
CA VAL A 47 -0.38 19.06 -19.39
C VAL A 47 -1.68 18.36 -19.01
N GLU A 48 -2.78 18.71 -19.68
CA GLU A 48 -4.08 18.09 -19.42
C GLU A 48 -4.06 16.59 -19.72
N ASP A 49 -3.43 16.17 -20.82
CA ASP A 49 -3.31 14.76 -21.16
C ASP A 49 -2.52 13.99 -20.11
N ARG A 50 -1.44 14.57 -19.60
CA ARG A 50 -0.63 13.94 -18.55
C ARG A 50 -1.38 13.82 -17.24
N ILE A 51 -2.12 14.87 -16.85
CA ILE A 51 -2.93 14.85 -15.63
C ILE A 51 -3.99 13.77 -15.73
N ASP A 52 -4.66 13.69 -16.87
CA ASP A 52 -5.68 12.67 -17.10
C ASP A 52 -5.10 11.26 -17.06
N PHE A 53 -3.95 11.04 -17.70
CA PHE A 53 -3.26 9.75 -17.67
C PHE A 53 -2.84 9.37 -16.24
N ASN A 54 -2.27 10.31 -15.50
CA ASN A 54 -1.85 10.08 -14.12
C ASN A 54 -3.04 9.71 -13.24
N ARG A 55 -4.18 10.35 -13.45
CA ARG A 55 -5.40 10.04 -12.72
C ARG A 55 -5.87 8.61 -13.00
N ARG A 56 -5.78 8.17 -14.26
CA ARG A 56 -6.12 6.78 -14.63
C ARG A 56 -5.18 5.78 -13.99
N VAL A 57 -3.89 6.08 -13.95
CA VAL A 57 -2.89 5.23 -13.29
C VAL A 57 -3.17 5.14 -11.78
N ASP A 58 -3.46 6.27 -11.15
CA ASP A 58 -3.77 6.30 -9.71
C ASP A 58 -5.02 5.47 -9.38
N HIS A 59 -6.04 5.54 -10.23
CA HIS A 59 -7.25 4.73 -10.05
C HIS A 59 -6.96 3.24 -10.23
N ALA A 60 -6.12 2.88 -11.21
CA ALA A 60 -5.73 1.49 -11.43
C ALA A 60 -4.95 0.94 -10.24
N ILE A 61 -4.03 1.73 -9.68
CA ILE A 61 -3.27 1.35 -8.49
C ILE A 61 -4.21 1.16 -7.29
N ARG A 62 -5.12 2.09 -7.08
CA ARG A 62 -6.12 1.98 -6.00
C ARG A 62 -6.91 0.68 -6.14
N ASP A 63 -7.44 0.42 -7.32
CA ASP A 63 -8.24 -0.78 -7.56
C ASP A 63 -7.44 -2.06 -7.33
N TYR A 64 -6.17 -2.05 -7.72
CA TYR A 64 -5.27 -3.17 -7.48
C TYR A 64 -5.05 -3.42 -5.98
N VAL A 65 -4.75 -2.37 -5.22
CA VAL A 65 -4.54 -2.47 -3.77
C VAL A 65 -5.81 -2.95 -3.08
N VAL A 66 -6.94 -2.37 -3.41
CA VAL A 66 -8.24 -2.75 -2.82
C VAL A 66 -8.58 -4.20 -3.12
N SER A 67 -8.30 -4.66 -4.34
CA SER A 67 -8.58 -6.04 -4.75
C SER A 67 -7.70 -7.07 -4.05
N ASN A 68 -6.49 -6.69 -3.67
CA ASN A 68 -5.48 -7.61 -3.13
C ASN A 68 -5.27 -7.52 -1.62
N THR A 69 -5.93 -6.58 -0.95
CA THR A 69 -5.78 -6.38 0.49
C THR A 69 -7.15 -6.27 1.15
N ASN A 70 -7.16 -6.04 2.46
CA ASN A 70 -8.38 -5.74 3.21
C ASN A 70 -8.65 -4.24 3.29
N ILE A 71 -7.88 -3.42 2.58
CA ILE A 71 -8.08 -1.98 2.52
C ILE A 71 -9.29 -1.71 1.64
N THR A 72 -10.25 -0.93 2.16
CA THR A 72 -11.44 -0.54 1.38
C THR A 72 -11.12 0.64 0.47
N ALA A 73 -11.91 0.79 -0.60
CA ALA A 73 -11.76 1.92 -1.51
C ALA A 73 -11.91 3.26 -0.78
N GLN A 74 -12.85 3.34 0.16
CA GLN A 74 -13.07 4.55 0.93
C GLN A 74 -11.87 4.87 1.84
N GLU A 75 -11.33 3.89 2.51
CA GLU A 75 -10.16 4.03 3.37
C GLU A 75 -8.94 4.50 2.57
N TYR A 76 -8.71 3.89 1.43
CA TYR A 76 -7.62 4.31 0.53
C TYR A 76 -7.81 5.76 0.09
N LYS A 77 -9.02 6.14 -0.28
CA LYS A 77 -9.35 7.49 -0.71
C LYS A 77 -9.12 8.52 0.38
N GLU A 78 -9.45 8.20 1.62
CA GLU A 78 -9.24 9.08 2.76
C GLU A 78 -7.77 9.39 3.00
N HIS A 79 -6.88 8.46 2.67
CA HIS A 79 -5.45 8.58 2.90
C HIS A 79 -4.66 8.98 1.65
N GLU A 80 -5.27 9.00 0.47
CA GLU A 80 -4.52 9.17 -0.78
C GLU A 80 -3.84 10.53 -0.93
N ARG A 81 -4.30 11.56 -0.22
CA ARG A 81 -3.70 12.89 -0.25
C ARG A 81 -2.63 13.09 0.82
N HIS A 82 -2.40 12.08 1.64
CA HIS A 82 -1.46 12.09 2.75
C HIS A 82 -0.50 10.94 2.62
N GLN A 83 0.60 11.04 3.35
CA GLN A 83 1.47 9.90 3.51
C GLN A 83 0.84 8.96 4.53
N TRP A 84 0.50 7.76 4.11
CA TRP A 84 -0.14 6.78 4.97
C TRP A 84 0.89 5.74 5.41
N TYR A 85 1.33 5.89 6.65
CA TYR A 85 2.28 4.95 7.26
C TYR A 85 1.53 3.81 7.93
N LEU A 86 2.02 2.60 7.73
CA LEU A 86 1.46 1.40 8.34
C LEU A 86 2.55 0.66 9.10
N THR A 87 2.30 0.38 10.38
CA THR A 87 3.16 -0.47 11.19
C THR A 87 3.02 -1.93 10.75
N ALA A 88 3.91 -2.80 11.26
CA ALA A 88 3.82 -4.23 10.97
C ALA A 88 2.45 -4.80 11.35
N LYS A 89 1.94 -4.44 12.53
CA LYS A 89 0.63 -4.89 12.99
C LYS A 89 -0.50 -4.40 12.09
N GLU A 90 -0.46 -3.12 11.70
CA GLU A 90 -1.45 -2.55 10.79
C GLU A 90 -1.38 -3.20 9.42
N MET A 91 -0.18 -3.49 8.90
CA MET A 91 -0.02 -4.22 7.64
C MET A 91 -0.69 -5.59 7.69
N LYS A 92 -0.55 -6.29 8.81
CA LYS A 92 -1.18 -7.58 8.99
C LYS A 92 -2.71 -7.46 9.03
N GLU A 93 -3.22 -6.48 9.76
CA GLU A 93 -4.66 -6.21 9.84
C GLU A 93 -5.26 -5.86 8.48
N LYS A 94 -4.51 -5.11 7.66
CA LYS A 94 -4.95 -4.69 6.33
C LYS A 94 -4.70 -5.73 5.24
N GLY A 95 -4.08 -6.84 5.59
CA GLY A 95 -3.83 -7.92 4.62
C GLY A 95 -2.66 -7.69 3.69
N LEU A 96 -1.73 -6.82 4.07
CA LEU A 96 -0.50 -6.61 3.30
C LEU A 96 0.53 -7.68 3.58
N ILE A 97 0.53 -8.22 4.78
CA ILE A 97 1.41 -9.32 5.19
C ILE A 97 0.60 -10.36 5.96
N ASP A 98 1.15 -11.55 6.08
CA ASP A 98 0.49 -12.67 6.76
C ASP A 98 1.04 -12.91 8.17
N VAL A 99 2.34 -12.79 8.35
CA VAL A 99 3.00 -13.15 9.60
C VAL A 99 4.04 -12.11 9.98
N ILE A 100 4.04 -11.72 11.25
CA ILE A 100 5.10 -10.91 11.86
C ILE A 100 6.05 -11.88 12.56
N ILE A 101 7.29 -11.95 12.08
CA ILE A 101 8.30 -12.88 12.59
C ILE A 101 8.72 -12.44 13.99
N GLY A 102 8.61 -13.34 14.96
CA GLY A 102 9.02 -13.05 16.33
C GLY A 102 7.97 -12.30 17.15
N GLU A 103 6.76 -12.11 16.61
CA GLU A 103 5.65 -11.54 17.37
C GLU A 103 5.23 -12.55 18.46
N VAL A 104 5.07 -12.04 19.67
CA VAL A 104 4.53 -12.85 20.75
C VAL A 104 3.02 -12.83 20.66
N ASP A 105 2.42 -14.02 20.59
CA ASP A 105 0.97 -14.18 20.61
C ASP A 105 0.44 -13.73 21.98
N GLU A 106 -0.54 -12.84 21.98
CA GLU A 106 -1.16 -12.34 23.21
C GLU A 106 -1.77 -13.46 24.05
N ASP A 107 -2.25 -14.52 23.41
CA ASP A 107 -2.81 -15.69 24.09
C ASP A 107 -1.75 -16.48 24.87
N VAL A 108 -0.48 -16.29 24.55
CA VAL A 108 0.66 -16.94 25.21
C VAL A 108 1.30 -16.05 26.27
N LYS A 109 0.91 -14.79 26.33
CA LYS A 109 1.40 -13.84 27.32
C LYS A 109 0.81 -14.14 28.69
N ASP A 110 1.66 -14.31 29.63
CA ASP A 110 1.26 -14.47 31.04
C ASP A 110 1.26 -13.14 31.79
#